data_76b42fc540ef7e8cbe551a093df2fae0
#
_entry.id   76b42fc540ef7e8cbe551a093df2fae0
#
_cell.length_a   1.000
_cell.length_b   1.000
_cell.length_c   1.000
_cell.angle_alpha   90.00
_cell.angle_beta   90.00
_cell.angle_gamma   90.00
#
_symmetry.space_group_name_H-M   'P 1'
#
loop_
_entity.id
_entity.type
_entity.pdbx_description
1 polymer ?
#
loop_
_entity_poly.entity_id
_entity_poly.type
_entity_poly.pdbx_seq_one_letter_code
_entity_poly.pdbx_strand_id
1 'polypeptide(L)'
;MTVTALALTSCGGGPKGDMPWIVDRFDDIKVIRYEVPGFDALPLEEKELIYYLSEAAKCGRDILFDQNCPVNLPVRRTLETVYENYKGDRTTAEWKALEKYLKKVWFANGIHHHYSNDKFVPEFTEGYLLDAIETIPEEKFGSLNSLRGEVCRAIFDPALYPTKLNQKAGDDLLLTSSSNYYHNVSQAEAEAFYADMAAADAGNPEPVSYGLNSQLTKDDAGRICERVWKLGGMYSPAIERIVYWLEKAQAVAKEPQKTNIAALVSYYKTGDLKEFDRYNIGWVKDLSLIHI
;
A
#
# COMPACT_ATOMS: atom_id res chain seq x y z
N MET A 1 -8.25 -15.40 57.78
CA MET A 1 -8.25 -15.60 56.31
C MET A 1 -7.36 -14.50 55.71
N THR A 2 -6.14 -14.90 55.37
CA THR A 2 -5.13 -13.99 54.84
C THR A 2 -5.17 -14.10 53.32
N VAL A 3 -5.57 -13.02 52.63
CA VAL A 3 -5.59 -12.93 51.19
C VAL A 3 -4.17 -12.58 50.72
N THR A 4 -3.48 -13.53 50.14
CA THR A 4 -2.16 -13.32 49.51
C THR A 4 -2.38 -12.73 48.14
N ALA A 5 -2.08 -11.45 47.96
CA ALA A 5 -2.04 -10.78 46.65
C ALA A 5 -0.84 -11.30 45.86
N LEU A 6 -1.08 -12.07 44.76
CA LEU A 6 -0.06 -12.36 43.77
C LEU A 6 0.23 -11.05 43.01
N ALA A 7 1.40 -10.48 43.27
CA ALA A 7 1.95 -9.45 42.40
C ALA A 7 2.43 -10.08 41.09
N LEU A 8 1.70 -9.83 40.01
CA LEU A 8 2.18 -10.09 38.66
C LEU A 8 3.30 -9.09 38.36
N THR A 9 4.54 -9.53 38.55
CA THR A 9 5.72 -8.84 38.01
C THR A 9 5.68 -8.94 36.49
N SER A 10 5.19 -7.88 35.86
CA SER A 10 5.41 -7.64 34.43
C SER A 10 6.92 -7.58 34.21
N CYS A 11 7.50 -8.56 33.55
CA CYS A 11 8.87 -8.51 33.05
C CYS A 11 8.94 -7.49 31.91
N GLY A 12 8.95 -6.20 32.26
CA GLY A 12 9.25 -5.11 31.35
C GLY A 12 10.75 -5.03 31.14
N GLY A 13 11.28 -5.82 30.21
CA GLY A 13 12.59 -5.53 29.59
C GLY A 13 12.43 -4.30 28.72
N GLY A 14 12.63 -3.09 29.25
CA GLY A 14 12.78 -1.89 28.45
C GLY A 14 14.05 -1.99 27.58
N PRO A 15 14.16 -1.19 26.50
CA PRO A 15 15.30 -1.22 25.60
C PRO A 15 16.58 -0.97 26.39
N LYS A 16 17.58 -1.80 26.15
CA LYS A 16 18.93 -1.63 26.69
C LYS A 16 19.62 -0.51 25.91
N GLY A 17 19.51 0.72 26.37
CA GLY A 17 20.20 1.89 25.82
C GLY A 17 19.26 3.11 25.67
N ASP A 18 19.85 4.31 25.55
CA ASP A 18 19.18 5.61 25.41
C ASP A 18 18.46 5.82 24.05
N MET A 19 17.91 4.78 23.45
CA MET A 19 17.18 4.92 22.20
C MET A 19 15.75 5.40 22.44
N PRO A 20 15.33 6.54 21.86
CA PRO A 20 13.97 7.03 22.03
C PRO A 20 12.98 6.07 21.39
N TRP A 21 11.97 5.65 22.17
CA TRP A 21 10.85 4.83 21.68
C TRP A 21 10.06 5.53 20.57
N ILE A 22 9.89 6.84 20.70
CA ILE A 22 9.19 7.67 19.73
C ILE A 22 10.25 8.36 18.88
N VAL A 23 10.33 8.01 17.60
CA VAL A 23 11.31 8.56 16.67
C VAL A 23 10.78 9.77 15.89
N ASP A 24 9.45 9.91 15.76
CA ASP A 24 8.82 11.07 15.14
C ASP A 24 7.38 11.26 15.64
N ARG A 25 6.88 12.49 15.53
CA ARG A 25 5.48 12.86 15.80
C ARG A 25 5.05 13.92 14.80
N PHE A 26 3.91 13.70 14.16
CA PHE A 26 3.29 14.69 13.29
C PHE A 26 1.78 14.47 13.31
N ASP A 27 1.01 15.56 13.36
CA ASP A 27 -0.44 15.50 13.51
C ASP A 27 -0.82 14.62 14.73
N ASP A 28 -1.74 13.68 14.58
CA ASP A 28 -2.13 12.69 15.59
C ASP A 28 -1.29 11.40 15.56
N ILE A 29 -0.27 11.34 14.71
CA ILE A 29 0.55 10.15 14.47
C ILE A 29 1.82 10.17 15.32
N LYS A 30 2.15 9.01 15.91
CA LYS A 30 3.43 8.74 16.58
C LYS A 30 4.13 7.60 15.84
N VAL A 31 5.37 7.85 15.41
CA VAL A 31 6.23 6.80 14.85
C VAL A 31 7.03 6.17 16.00
N ILE A 32 6.79 4.90 16.24
CA ILE A 32 7.36 4.16 17.37
C ILE A 32 8.37 3.15 16.81
N ARG A 33 9.52 3.06 17.48
CA ARG A 33 10.51 2.02 17.21
C ARG A 33 10.22 0.82 18.10
N TYR A 34 10.23 -0.37 17.50
CA TYR A 34 10.16 -1.64 18.21
C TYR A 34 11.52 -2.32 18.22
N GLU A 35 11.83 -2.99 19.33
CA GLU A 35 12.84 -4.02 19.40
C GLU A 35 12.16 -5.39 19.28
N VAL A 36 12.84 -6.34 18.65
CA VAL A 36 12.38 -7.73 18.54
C VAL A 36 13.32 -8.60 19.38
N PRO A 37 13.03 -8.78 20.68
CA PRO A 37 13.86 -9.62 21.54
C PRO A 37 13.99 -11.04 20.98
N GLY A 38 15.20 -11.56 20.97
CA GLY A 38 15.47 -12.92 20.47
C GLY A 38 15.76 -12.99 18.96
N PHE A 39 15.59 -11.92 18.19
CA PHE A 39 15.91 -11.93 16.75
C PHE A 39 17.37 -12.36 16.49
N ASP A 40 18.32 -11.88 17.30
CA ASP A 40 19.74 -12.21 17.14
C ASP A 40 20.03 -13.70 17.39
N ALA A 41 19.18 -14.39 18.14
CA ALA A 41 19.30 -15.82 18.42
C ALA A 41 18.69 -16.73 17.35
N LEU A 42 17.94 -16.17 16.39
CA LEU A 42 17.37 -16.96 15.29
C LEU A 42 18.47 -17.60 14.42
N PRO A 43 18.24 -18.81 13.88
CA PRO A 43 19.09 -19.40 12.86
C PRO A 43 19.23 -18.50 11.63
N LEU A 44 20.34 -18.63 10.89
CA LEU A 44 20.61 -17.78 9.72
C LEU A 44 19.50 -17.90 8.66
N GLU A 45 19.04 -19.11 8.39
CA GLU A 45 17.98 -19.35 7.38
C GLU A 45 16.68 -18.63 7.73
N GLU A 46 16.33 -18.52 9.02
CA GLU A 46 15.13 -17.79 9.45
C GLU A 46 15.29 -16.28 9.31
N LYS A 47 16.49 -15.76 9.60
CA LYS A 47 16.82 -14.34 9.34
C LYS A 47 16.80 -14.00 7.85
N GLU A 48 17.33 -14.88 7.01
CA GLU A 48 17.29 -14.75 5.54
C GLU A 48 15.85 -14.78 5.03
N LEU A 49 15.01 -15.70 5.55
CA LEU A 49 13.59 -15.78 5.20
C LEU A 49 12.88 -14.45 5.52
N ILE A 50 13.03 -13.93 6.73
CA ILE A 50 12.44 -12.65 7.15
C ILE A 50 12.94 -11.51 6.27
N TYR A 51 14.24 -11.47 5.95
CA TYR A 51 14.82 -10.47 5.07
C TYR A 51 14.20 -10.51 3.67
N TYR A 52 14.14 -11.68 3.03
CA TYR A 52 13.60 -11.83 1.68
C TYR A 52 12.10 -11.50 1.60
N LEU A 53 11.31 -11.92 2.59
CA LEU A 53 9.90 -11.55 2.69
C LEU A 53 9.72 -10.03 2.87
N SER A 54 10.57 -9.39 3.66
CA SER A 54 10.55 -7.93 3.87
C SER A 54 10.91 -7.18 2.58
N GLU A 55 11.90 -7.65 1.82
CA GLU A 55 12.27 -7.07 0.53
C GLU A 55 11.12 -7.22 -0.49
N ALA A 56 10.46 -8.38 -0.55
CA ALA A 56 9.28 -8.60 -1.39
C ALA A 56 8.16 -7.61 -1.04
N ALA A 57 7.84 -7.45 0.24
CA ALA A 57 6.81 -6.53 0.71
C ALA A 57 7.11 -5.07 0.32
N LYS A 58 8.36 -4.61 0.43
CA LYS A 58 8.78 -3.26 0.03
C LYS A 58 8.58 -3.00 -1.46
N CYS A 59 8.73 -4.02 -2.32
CA CYS A 59 8.49 -3.89 -3.76
C CYS A 59 7.01 -3.62 -4.10
N GLY A 60 6.07 -4.01 -3.24
CA GLY A 60 4.64 -3.76 -3.39
C GLY A 60 4.17 -2.35 -2.98
N ARG A 61 5.03 -1.54 -2.36
CA ARG A 61 4.61 -0.24 -1.79
C ARG A 61 3.98 0.69 -2.83
N ASP A 62 4.56 0.81 -4.00
CA ASP A 62 4.06 1.70 -5.06
C ASP A 62 2.68 1.25 -5.57
N ILE A 63 2.40 -0.05 -5.54
CA ILE A 63 1.09 -0.61 -5.89
C ILE A 63 0.01 -0.07 -4.94
N LEU A 64 0.27 -0.04 -3.63
CA LEU A 64 -0.67 0.49 -2.64
C LEU A 64 -1.01 1.96 -2.88
N PHE A 65 -0.01 2.78 -3.23
CA PHE A 65 -0.25 4.19 -3.57
C PHE A 65 -1.17 4.33 -4.76
N ASP A 66 -0.91 3.60 -5.84
CA ASP A 66 -1.70 3.66 -7.07
C ASP A 66 -3.13 3.11 -6.87
N GLN A 67 -3.28 2.01 -6.13
CA GLN A 67 -4.58 1.43 -5.80
C GLN A 67 -5.46 2.37 -4.95
N ASN A 68 -4.86 3.14 -4.06
CA ASN A 68 -5.59 4.11 -3.23
C ASN A 68 -6.10 5.32 -4.03
N CYS A 69 -5.34 5.80 -5.02
CA CYS A 69 -5.75 6.82 -5.98
C CYS A 69 -4.68 6.92 -7.09
N PRO A 70 -5.05 7.01 -8.38
CA PRO A 70 -4.09 7.00 -9.50
C PRO A 70 -3.08 8.15 -9.45
N VAL A 71 -3.41 9.27 -8.80
CA VAL A 71 -2.52 10.42 -8.67
C VAL A 71 -1.52 10.32 -7.51
N ASN A 72 -1.68 9.36 -6.60
CA ASN A 72 -0.86 9.28 -5.39
C ASN A 72 0.63 9.10 -5.66
N LEU A 73 1.02 8.31 -6.67
CA LEU A 73 2.43 8.14 -7.02
C LEU A 73 3.05 9.42 -7.58
N PRO A 74 2.44 10.12 -8.56
CA PRO A 74 2.89 11.44 -9.00
C PRO A 74 3.00 12.44 -7.84
N VAL A 75 2.00 12.54 -6.98
CA VAL A 75 2.02 13.45 -5.81
C VAL A 75 3.18 13.11 -4.89
N ARG A 76 3.30 11.85 -4.46
CA ARG A 76 4.38 11.42 -3.55
C ARG A 76 5.75 11.74 -4.14
N ARG A 77 6.01 11.31 -5.37
CA ARG A 77 7.31 11.50 -6.02
C ARG A 77 7.65 12.96 -6.24
N THR A 78 6.66 13.80 -6.58
CA THR A 78 6.87 15.24 -6.71
C THR A 78 7.24 15.86 -5.37
N LEU A 79 6.49 15.55 -4.30
CA LEU A 79 6.78 16.07 -2.97
C LEU A 79 8.13 15.54 -2.41
N GLU A 80 8.48 14.28 -2.67
CA GLU A 80 9.79 13.70 -2.34
C GLU A 80 10.91 14.45 -3.07
N THR A 81 10.75 14.73 -4.38
CA THR A 81 11.73 15.50 -5.16
C THR A 81 11.91 16.91 -4.60
N VAL A 82 10.81 17.57 -4.21
CA VAL A 82 10.88 18.88 -3.54
C VAL A 82 11.61 18.74 -2.19
N TYR A 83 11.22 17.78 -1.36
CA TYR A 83 11.81 17.56 -0.05
C TYR A 83 13.32 17.34 -0.10
N GLU A 84 13.79 16.55 -1.06
CA GLU A 84 15.22 16.23 -1.22
C GLU A 84 16.05 17.39 -1.79
N ASN A 85 15.49 18.16 -2.71
CA ASN A 85 16.26 19.11 -3.54
C ASN A 85 16.06 20.59 -3.18
N TYR A 86 15.02 20.95 -2.41
CA TYR A 86 14.77 22.34 -2.01
C TYR A 86 15.91 22.92 -1.17
N LYS A 87 16.41 24.09 -1.58
CA LYS A 87 17.55 24.77 -0.94
C LYS A 87 17.15 26.02 -0.14
N GLY A 88 15.85 26.36 -0.13
CA GLY A 88 15.35 27.51 0.63
C GLY A 88 15.27 27.26 2.14
N ASP A 89 14.69 28.20 2.85
CA ASP A 89 14.57 28.16 4.31
C ASP A 89 13.54 27.11 4.77
N ARG A 90 14.05 26.03 5.38
CA ARG A 90 13.23 24.95 5.93
C ARG A 90 12.68 25.21 7.33
N THR A 91 12.91 26.38 7.88
CA THR A 91 12.37 26.79 9.20
C THR A 91 11.01 27.50 9.09
N THR A 92 10.61 27.89 7.89
CA THR A 92 9.36 28.61 7.62
C THR A 92 8.12 27.77 7.96
N ALA A 93 7.00 28.45 8.24
CA ALA A 93 5.72 27.77 8.51
C ALA A 93 5.23 26.97 7.29
N GLU A 94 5.39 27.51 6.08
CA GLU A 94 5.02 26.86 4.80
C GLU A 94 5.81 25.57 4.59
N TRP A 95 7.14 25.59 4.81
CA TRP A 95 7.96 24.38 4.69
C TRP A 95 7.53 23.31 5.69
N LYS A 96 7.32 23.66 6.95
CA LYS A 96 6.88 22.71 8.00
C LYS A 96 5.52 22.12 7.68
N ALA A 97 4.61 22.91 7.10
CA ALA A 97 3.31 22.44 6.65
C ALA A 97 3.44 21.45 5.47
N LEU A 98 4.31 21.74 4.50
CA LEU A 98 4.61 20.85 3.36
C LEU A 98 5.24 19.52 3.86
N GLU A 99 6.22 19.60 4.74
CA GLU A 99 6.85 18.41 5.34
C GLU A 99 5.82 17.55 6.09
N LYS A 100 4.95 18.17 6.89
CA LYS A 100 3.85 17.49 7.59
C LYS A 100 2.90 16.80 6.60
N TYR A 101 2.52 17.49 5.52
CA TYR A 101 1.66 16.92 4.49
C TYR A 101 2.32 15.71 3.81
N LEU A 102 3.59 15.80 3.44
CA LEU A 102 4.34 14.68 2.86
C LEU A 102 4.41 13.48 3.82
N LYS A 103 4.64 13.71 5.12
CA LYS A 103 4.61 12.66 6.15
C LYS A 103 3.23 11.98 6.24
N LYS A 104 2.14 12.76 6.14
CA LYS A 104 0.77 12.21 6.07
C LYS A 104 0.57 11.36 4.81
N VAL A 105 1.03 11.83 3.65
CA VAL A 105 0.98 11.09 2.38
C VAL A 105 1.75 9.76 2.49
N TRP A 106 2.94 9.77 3.08
CA TRP A 106 3.71 8.54 3.32
C TRP A 106 2.98 7.55 4.23
N PHE A 107 2.45 8.04 5.33
CA PHE A 107 1.78 7.20 6.32
C PHE A 107 0.48 6.59 5.78
N ALA A 108 -0.34 7.39 5.10
CA ALA A 108 -1.63 6.95 4.58
C ALA A 108 -1.55 6.22 3.22
N ASN A 109 -0.37 6.11 2.61
CA ASN A 109 -0.17 5.65 1.24
C ASN A 109 -1.01 6.44 0.23
N GLY A 110 -1.06 7.77 0.37
CA GLY A 110 -1.76 8.66 -0.54
C GLY A 110 -2.31 9.93 0.12
N ILE A 111 -3.11 10.66 -0.66
CA ILE A 111 -3.65 11.97 -0.29
C ILE A 111 -4.90 11.91 0.60
N HIS A 112 -5.33 10.71 1.02
CA HIS A 112 -6.52 10.52 1.82
C HIS A 112 -6.18 9.96 3.20
N HIS A 113 -6.95 10.37 4.19
CA HIS A 113 -6.81 9.86 5.56
C HIS A 113 -7.08 8.35 5.62
N HIS A 114 -6.27 7.62 6.37
CA HIS A 114 -6.27 6.16 6.39
C HIS A 114 -7.56 5.53 6.97
N TYR A 115 -8.29 6.24 7.85
CA TYR A 115 -9.56 5.79 8.42
C TYR A 115 -10.79 6.48 7.82
N SER A 116 -10.82 7.84 7.80
CA SER A 116 -12.00 8.58 7.38
C SER A 116 -12.21 8.59 5.87
N ASN A 117 -11.20 8.23 5.10
CA ASN A 117 -11.17 8.33 3.64
C ASN A 117 -11.18 9.77 3.08
N ASP A 118 -11.21 10.79 3.96
CA ASP A 118 -11.25 12.19 3.55
C ASP A 118 -9.91 12.61 2.95
N LYS A 119 -9.97 13.47 1.95
CA LYS A 119 -8.78 14.08 1.36
C LYS A 119 -8.10 15.01 2.37
N PHE A 120 -6.78 14.92 2.47
CA PHE A 120 -5.99 15.85 3.28
C PHE A 120 -6.08 17.26 2.73
N VAL A 121 -6.34 18.22 3.61
CA VAL A 121 -6.26 19.64 3.29
C VAL A 121 -4.83 20.11 3.54
N PRO A 122 -4.12 20.68 2.53
CA PRO A 122 -2.78 21.23 2.73
C PRO A 122 -2.85 22.48 3.62
N GLU A 123 -1.87 22.63 4.52
CA GLU A 123 -1.70 23.82 5.36
C GLU A 123 -0.64 24.78 4.81
N PHE A 124 -0.15 24.51 3.59
CA PHE A 124 0.72 25.36 2.78
C PHE A 124 -0.02 25.78 1.51
N THR A 125 0.44 26.86 0.88
CA THR A 125 -0.22 27.42 -0.30
C THR A 125 0.25 26.75 -1.59
N GLU A 126 -0.61 26.75 -2.63
CA GLU A 126 -0.24 26.29 -3.97
C GLU A 126 0.93 27.10 -4.53
N GLY A 127 0.90 28.45 -4.34
CA GLY A 127 2.00 29.31 -4.76
C GLY A 127 3.33 28.92 -4.15
N TYR A 128 3.35 28.60 -2.84
CA TYR A 128 4.57 28.14 -2.18
C TYR A 128 5.12 26.82 -2.80
N LEU A 129 4.24 25.86 -3.10
CA LEU A 129 4.67 24.62 -3.74
C LEU A 129 5.24 24.87 -5.14
N LEU A 130 4.59 25.72 -5.94
CA LEU A 130 5.06 26.08 -7.28
C LEU A 130 6.41 26.79 -7.22
N ASP A 131 6.57 27.79 -6.35
CA ASP A 131 7.83 28.49 -6.13
C ASP A 131 8.95 27.51 -5.71
N ALA A 132 8.65 26.58 -4.81
CA ALA A 132 9.61 25.57 -4.39
C ALA A 132 10.03 24.66 -5.56
N ILE A 133 9.09 24.22 -6.40
CA ILE A 133 9.36 23.41 -7.60
C ILE A 133 10.24 24.18 -8.59
N GLU A 134 9.98 25.48 -8.82
CA GLU A 134 10.75 26.31 -9.75
C GLU A 134 12.22 26.50 -9.34
N THR A 135 12.53 26.39 -8.04
CA THR A 135 13.93 26.45 -7.57
C THR A 135 14.74 25.18 -7.88
N ILE A 136 14.09 24.10 -8.31
CA ILE A 136 14.72 22.79 -8.51
C ILE A 136 14.88 22.54 -10.02
N PRO A 137 16.08 22.11 -10.48
CA PRO A 137 16.32 21.78 -11.87
C PRO A 137 15.30 20.75 -12.41
N GLU A 138 14.79 21.00 -13.61
CA GLU A 138 13.72 20.18 -14.22
C GLU A 138 14.09 18.71 -14.37
N GLU A 139 15.37 18.42 -14.63
CA GLU A 139 15.87 17.04 -14.76
C GLU A 139 15.68 16.21 -13.50
N LYS A 140 15.53 16.86 -12.32
CA LYS A 140 15.24 16.17 -11.06
C LYS A 140 13.82 15.58 -11.03
N PHE A 141 12.90 16.18 -11.75
CA PHE A 141 11.53 15.71 -11.85
C PHE A 141 11.35 14.67 -12.96
N GLY A 142 12.19 14.67 -13.99
CA GLY A 142 12.07 13.76 -15.12
C GLY A 142 10.68 13.79 -15.75
N SER A 143 10.01 12.66 -15.87
CA SER A 143 8.65 12.56 -16.42
C SER A 143 7.58 13.27 -15.55
N LEU A 144 7.85 13.57 -14.29
CA LEU A 144 6.91 14.29 -13.40
C LEU A 144 6.71 15.75 -13.85
N ASN A 145 7.62 16.34 -14.62
CA ASN A 145 7.47 17.69 -15.15
C ASN A 145 6.14 17.90 -15.90
N SER A 146 5.74 16.93 -16.71
CA SER A 146 4.48 17.00 -17.46
C SER A 146 3.24 16.86 -16.58
N LEU A 147 3.39 16.37 -15.34
CA LEU A 147 2.30 16.10 -14.40
C LEU A 147 2.15 17.20 -13.32
N ARG A 148 2.98 18.25 -13.32
CA ARG A 148 2.95 19.30 -12.28
C ARG A 148 1.56 19.90 -12.08
N GLY A 149 0.87 20.26 -13.17
CA GLY A 149 -0.49 20.82 -13.10
C GLY A 149 -1.51 19.84 -12.53
N GLU A 150 -1.41 18.54 -12.86
CA GLU A 150 -2.27 17.50 -12.32
C GLU A 150 -2.00 17.30 -10.82
N VAL A 151 -0.72 17.26 -10.42
CA VAL A 151 -0.32 17.11 -9.01
C VAL A 151 -0.81 18.30 -8.19
N CYS A 152 -0.64 19.54 -8.64
CA CYS A 152 -1.14 20.71 -7.93
C CYS A 152 -2.67 20.67 -7.80
N ARG A 153 -3.39 20.38 -8.88
CA ARG A 153 -4.85 20.23 -8.82
C ARG A 153 -5.26 19.09 -7.86
N ALA A 154 -4.58 17.98 -7.90
CA ALA A 154 -4.88 16.85 -7.01
C ALA A 154 -4.67 17.20 -5.52
N ILE A 155 -3.72 18.07 -5.20
CA ILE A 155 -3.46 18.51 -3.82
C ILE A 155 -4.49 19.59 -3.41
N PHE A 156 -4.70 20.63 -4.23
CA PHE A 156 -5.37 21.86 -3.81
C PHE A 156 -6.85 21.97 -4.21
N ASP A 157 -7.29 21.28 -5.28
CA ASP A 157 -8.71 21.29 -5.69
C ASP A 157 -9.53 20.33 -4.82
N PRO A 158 -10.41 20.82 -3.93
CA PRO A 158 -11.20 19.96 -3.05
C PRO A 158 -12.24 19.11 -3.80
N ALA A 159 -12.61 19.47 -5.02
CA ALA A 159 -13.56 18.71 -5.82
C ALA A 159 -12.91 17.52 -6.55
N LEU A 160 -11.59 17.57 -6.73
CA LEU A 160 -10.86 16.49 -7.39
C LEU A 160 -10.42 15.43 -6.37
N TYR A 161 -10.82 14.19 -6.54
CA TYR A 161 -10.54 13.08 -5.61
C TYR A 161 -10.99 13.37 -4.17
N PRO A 162 -12.27 13.73 -3.93
CA PRO A 162 -12.72 14.23 -2.62
C PRO A 162 -12.69 13.16 -1.52
N THR A 163 -12.87 11.90 -1.85
CA THR A 163 -12.83 10.77 -0.90
C THR A 163 -12.22 9.53 -1.55
N LYS A 164 -11.47 8.75 -0.76
CA LYS A 164 -10.88 7.49 -1.23
C LYS A 164 -11.96 6.46 -1.59
N LEU A 165 -12.91 6.24 -0.67
CA LEU A 165 -14.02 5.32 -0.82
C LEU A 165 -15.32 6.04 -0.44
N ASN A 166 -16.23 6.21 -1.41
CA ASN A 166 -17.56 6.71 -1.14
C ASN A 166 -18.45 5.58 -0.61
N GLN A 167 -19.19 5.84 0.47
CA GLN A 167 -20.12 4.89 1.10
C GLN A 167 -21.53 5.49 1.21
N LYS A 168 -21.80 6.61 0.54
CA LYS A 168 -23.07 7.31 0.64
C LYS A 168 -24.15 6.59 -0.15
N ALA A 169 -25.24 6.25 0.53
CA ALA A 169 -26.39 5.60 -0.10
C ALA A 169 -26.99 6.48 -1.21
N GLY A 170 -27.24 5.86 -2.36
CA GLY A 170 -27.82 6.51 -3.54
C GLY A 170 -26.82 7.08 -4.53
N ASP A 171 -25.52 7.16 -4.17
CA ASP A 171 -24.47 7.49 -5.12
C ASP A 171 -24.00 6.22 -5.86
N ASP A 172 -23.41 6.38 -7.05
CA ASP A 172 -22.58 5.31 -7.66
C ASP A 172 -21.25 5.23 -6.90
N LEU A 173 -21.09 4.18 -6.11
CA LEU A 173 -19.95 4.05 -5.20
C LEU A 173 -18.63 3.93 -5.93
N LEU A 174 -18.61 3.41 -7.17
CA LEU A 174 -17.38 3.21 -7.94
C LEU A 174 -16.95 4.49 -8.66
N LEU A 175 -17.87 5.16 -9.35
CA LEU A 175 -17.58 6.39 -10.07
C LEU A 175 -17.26 7.57 -9.16
N THR A 176 -17.73 7.54 -7.91
CA THR A 176 -17.51 8.62 -6.92
C THR A 176 -16.41 8.35 -5.91
N SER A 177 -15.79 7.17 -5.96
CA SER A 177 -14.57 6.84 -5.20
C SER A 177 -13.31 7.18 -5.99
N SER A 178 -12.26 7.61 -5.28
CA SER A 178 -10.95 7.90 -5.88
C SER A 178 -10.04 6.68 -5.98
N SER A 179 -10.42 5.54 -5.39
CA SER A 179 -9.64 4.31 -5.46
C SER A 179 -9.55 3.77 -6.89
N ASN A 180 -8.41 3.17 -7.23
CA ASN A 180 -8.07 2.77 -8.60
C ASN A 180 -8.32 1.27 -8.87
N TYR A 181 -9.30 0.69 -8.17
CA TYR A 181 -9.74 -0.70 -8.45
C TYR A 181 -10.72 -0.77 -9.63
N TYR A 182 -11.43 0.33 -9.89
CA TYR A 182 -12.39 0.49 -10.97
C TYR A 182 -12.05 1.77 -11.73
N HIS A 183 -11.93 1.67 -13.05
CA HIS A 183 -11.60 2.83 -13.88
C HIS A 183 -12.66 3.02 -14.97
N ASN A 184 -13.42 4.12 -14.88
CA ASN A 184 -14.51 4.45 -15.80
C ASN A 184 -15.60 3.35 -15.91
N VAL A 185 -15.84 2.63 -14.83
CA VAL A 185 -16.87 1.59 -14.73
C VAL A 185 -17.82 1.96 -13.60
N SER A 186 -19.12 1.97 -13.90
CA SER A 186 -20.18 2.19 -12.90
C SER A 186 -20.39 0.97 -12.02
N GLN A 187 -21.02 1.17 -10.87
CA GLN A 187 -21.37 0.09 -9.97
C GLN A 187 -22.26 -0.96 -10.67
N ALA A 188 -23.28 -0.53 -11.42
CA ALA A 188 -24.17 -1.45 -12.14
C ALA A 188 -23.42 -2.27 -13.21
N GLU A 189 -22.47 -1.66 -13.91
CA GLU A 189 -21.65 -2.36 -14.90
C GLU A 189 -20.74 -3.41 -14.24
N ALA A 190 -20.13 -3.07 -13.11
CA ALA A 190 -19.27 -4.00 -12.37
C ALA A 190 -20.06 -5.18 -11.79
N GLU A 191 -21.23 -4.91 -11.20
CA GLU A 191 -22.12 -5.93 -10.66
C GLU A 191 -22.58 -6.90 -11.75
N ALA A 192 -22.95 -6.40 -12.93
CA ALA A 192 -23.35 -7.24 -14.07
C ALA A 192 -22.17 -8.11 -14.55
N PHE A 193 -20.98 -7.52 -14.71
CA PHE A 193 -19.80 -8.23 -15.16
C PHE A 193 -19.42 -9.41 -14.25
N TYR A 194 -19.40 -9.19 -12.94
CA TYR A 194 -19.07 -10.26 -12.00
C TYR A 194 -20.21 -11.25 -11.78
N ALA A 195 -21.46 -10.84 -11.95
CA ALA A 195 -22.61 -11.76 -11.95
C ALA A 195 -22.53 -12.74 -13.13
N ASP A 196 -22.14 -12.28 -14.33
CA ASP A 196 -21.94 -13.13 -15.49
C ASP A 196 -20.81 -14.14 -15.27
N MET A 197 -19.70 -13.72 -14.67
CA MET A 197 -18.59 -14.62 -14.29
C MET A 197 -19.05 -15.68 -13.29
N ALA A 198 -19.79 -15.28 -12.25
CA ALA A 198 -20.31 -16.19 -11.24
C ALA A 198 -21.32 -17.18 -11.85
N ALA A 199 -22.18 -16.72 -12.77
CA ALA A 199 -23.12 -17.58 -13.48
C ALA A 199 -22.42 -18.61 -14.37
N ALA A 200 -21.34 -18.23 -15.04
CA ALA A 200 -20.54 -19.14 -15.85
C ALA A 200 -19.84 -20.22 -15.00
N ASP A 201 -19.60 -19.97 -13.70
CA ASP A 201 -18.94 -20.86 -12.74
C ASP A 201 -19.94 -21.52 -11.77
N ALA A 202 -21.24 -21.44 -12.01
CA ALA A 202 -22.29 -21.87 -11.08
C ALA A 202 -22.25 -23.37 -10.68
N GLY A 203 -21.54 -24.21 -11.45
CA GLY A 203 -21.33 -25.62 -11.13
C GLY A 203 -20.09 -25.92 -10.27
N ASN A 204 -19.29 -24.90 -9.97
CA ASN A 204 -18.04 -25.05 -9.23
C ASN A 204 -18.34 -25.09 -7.71
N PRO A 205 -17.99 -26.18 -6.99
CA PRO A 205 -18.20 -26.24 -5.54
C PRO A 205 -17.26 -25.32 -4.75
N GLU A 206 -16.17 -24.84 -5.38
CA GLU A 206 -15.15 -23.97 -4.78
C GLU A 206 -14.94 -22.75 -5.68
N PRO A 207 -15.93 -21.81 -5.78
CA PRO A 207 -15.81 -20.63 -6.60
C PRO A 207 -14.74 -19.68 -6.02
N VAL A 208 -13.97 -19.07 -6.90
CA VAL A 208 -12.96 -18.07 -6.51
C VAL A 208 -13.60 -16.70 -6.22
N SER A 209 -12.91 -15.85 -5.47
CA SER A 209 -13.32 -14.46 -5.24
C SER A 209 -12.93 -13.59 -6.43
N TYR A 210 -13.83 -13.40 -7.39
CA TYR A 210 -13.59 -12.56 -8.57
C TYR A 210 -13.24 -11.12 -8.20
N GLY A 211 -12.39 -10.47 -9.01
CA GLY A 211 -12.01 -9.06 -8.87
C GLY A 211 -10.97 -8.75 -7.79
N LEU A 212 -10.47 -9.75 -7.03
CA LEU A 212 -9.45 -9.51 -5.99
C LEU A 212 -8.05 -9.23 -6.53
N ASN A 213 -7.78 -9.52 -7.80
CA ASN A 213 -6.45 -9.44 -8.40
C ASN A 213 -6.41 -8.61 -9.68
N SER A 214 -7.35 -7.68 -9.84
CA SER A 214 -7.47 -6.91 -11.08
C SER A 214 -7.99 -5.49 -10.84
N GLN A 215 -7.76 -4.63 -11.82
CA GLN A 215 -8.52 -3.41 -12.02
C GLN A 215 -9.58 -3.68 -13.08
N LEU A 216 -10.85 -3.40 -12.78
CA LEU A 216 -11.92 -3.43 -13.79
C LEU A 216 -11.94 -2.12 -14.56
N THR A 217 -11.91 -2.18 -15.89
CA THR A 217 -11.84 -1.01 -16.76
C THR A 217 -12.56 -1.26 -18.07
N LYS A 218 -12.55 -0.30 -18.97
CA LYS A 218 -13.01 -0.44 -20.35
C LYS A 218 -11.83 -0.44 -21.31
N ASP A 219 -11.85 -1.32 -22.31
CA ASP A 219 -10.89 -1.33 -23.40
C ASP A 219 -11.18 -0.20 -24.42
N ASP A 220 -10.34 -0.08 -25.45
CA ASP A 220 -10.48 0.95 -26.50
C ASP A 220 -11.80 0.85 -27.28
N ALA A 221 -12.47 -0.30 -27.25
CA ALA A 221 -13.78 -0.51 -27.85
C ALA A 221 -14.95 -0.28 -26.86
N GLY A 222 -14.65 0.15 -25.63
CA GLY A 222 -15.62 0.40 -24.57
C GLY A 222 -16.13 -0.87 -23.88
N ARG A 223 -15.52 -2.03 -24.11
CA ARG A 223 -15.91 -3.29 -23.48
C ARG A 223 -15.25 -3.41 -22.11
N ILE A 224 -16.01 -3.85 -21.11
CA ILE A 224 -15.50 -4.07 -19.75
C ILE A 224 -14.52 -5.23 -19.75
N CYS A 225 -13.37 -5.04 -19.12
CA CYS A 225 -12.32 -6.04 -19.01
C CYS A 225 -11.51 -5.87 -17.73
N GLU A 226 -10.86 -6.95 -17.29
CA GLU A 226 -9.95 -6.94 -16.15
C GLU A 226 -8.50 -6.72 -16.59
N ARG A 227 -7.82 -5.78 -15.93
CA ARG A 227 -6.37 -5.64 -15.98
C ARG A 227 -5.77 -6.37 -14.81
N VAL A 228 -5.42 -7.64 -15.01
CA VAL A 228 -4.95 -8.52 -13.94
C VAL A 228 -3.56 -8.12 -13.45
N TRP A 229 -3.36 -8.15 -12.14
CA TRP A 229 -2.09 -7.89 -11.46
C TRP A 229 -1.23 -9.16 -11.46
N LYS A 230 -0.35 -9.26 -12.44
CA LYS A 230 0.52 -10.41 -12.65
C LYS A 230 1.74 -10.04 -13.48
N LEU A 231 2.69 -10.96 -13.64
CA LEU A 231 3.76 -10.81 -14.62
C LEU A 231 3.18 -10.61 -16.03
N GLY A 232 3.69 -9.60 -16.73
CA GLY A 232 3.19 -9.19 -18.05
C GLY A 232 1.83 -8.48 -18.02
N GLY A 233 1.21 -8.30 -16.86
CA GLY A 233 -0.03 -7.55 -16.65
C GLY A 233 0.20 -6.20 -15.99
N MET A 234 -0.86 -5.67 -15.34
CA MET A 234 -0.77 -4.45 -14.55
C MET A 234 0.22 -4.65 -13.39
N TYR A 235 1.04 -3.64 -13.11
CA TYR A 235 2.12 -3.65 -12.10
C TYR A 235 3.27 -4.63 -12.37
N SER A 236 3.41 -5.18 -13.59
CA SER A 236 4.42 -6.19 -13.90
C SER A 236 5.83 -5.85 -13.40
N PRO A 237 6.38 -4.62 -13.55
CA PRO A 237 7.73 -4.30 -13.06
C PRO A 237 7.92 -4.40 -11.54
N ALA A 238 6.86 -4.13 -10.76
CA ALA A 238 6.88 -4.30 -9.31
C ALA A 238 6.73 -5.78 -8.94
N ILE A 239 5.79 -6.47 -9.60
CA ILE A 239 5.52 -7.90 -9.38
C ILE A 239 6.74 -8.75 -9.74
N GLU A 240 7.50 -8.42 -10.78
CA GLU A 240 8.75 -9.11 -11.12
C GLU A 240 9.75 -9.08 -9.95
N ARG A 241 9.89 -7.94 -9.28
CA ARG A 241 10.75 -7.81 -8.10
C ARG A 241 10.18 -8.55 -6.89
N ILE A 242 8.86 -8.54 -6.70
CA ILE A 242 8.19 -9.33 -5.66
C ILE A 242 8.49 -10.82 -5.86
N VAL A 243 8.28 -11.34 -7.07
CA VAL A 243 8.55 -12.73 -7.42
C VAL A 243 10.02 -13.10 -7.19
N TYR A 244 10.95 -12.25 -7.62
CA TYR A 244 12.39 -12.48 -7.38
C TYR A 244 12.72 -12.69 -5.90
N TRP A 245 12.18 -11.85 -5.01
CA TRP A 245 12.43 -11.97 -3.58
C TRP A 245 11.67 -13.14 -2.94
N LEU A 246 10.45 -13.43 -3.39
CA LEU A 246 9.69 -14.59 -2.93
C LEU A 246 10.35 -15.92 -3.31
N GLU A 247 10.96 -16.02 -4.49
CA GLU A 247 11.72 -17.22 -4.90
C GLU A 247 12.97 -17.42 -4.01
N LYS A 248 13.64 -16.35 -3.60
CA LYS A 248 14.71 -16.42 -2.60
C LYS A 248 14.21 -16.86 -1.24
N ALA A 249 13.08 -16.31 -0.79
CA ALA A 249 12.42 -16.72 0.45
C ALA A 249 12.05 -18.22 0.42
N GLN A 250 11.48 -18.68 -0.69
CA GLN A 250 11.12 -20.09 -0.89
C GLN A 250 12.34 -21.01 -0.80
N ALA A 251 13.50 -20.59 -1.30
CA ALA A 251 14.71 -21.41 -1.30
C ALA A 251 15.22 -21.73 0.11
N VAL A 252 15.03 -20.82 1.08
CA VAL A 252 15.48 -20.98 2.47
C VAL A 252 14.35 -21.42 3.43
N ALA A 253 13.09 -21.32 2.99
CA ALA A 253 11.94 -21.70 3.81
C ALA A 253 11.86 -23.22 4.05
N LYS A 254 11.39 -23.61 5.24
CA LYS A 254 11.03 -24.99 5.60
C LYS A 254 9.56 -25.26 5.29
N GLU A 255 9.18 -26.54 5.23
CA GLU A 255 7.76 -26.90 5.15
C GLU A 255 7.03 -26.57 6.47
N PRO A 256 5.78 -26.12 6.43
CA PRO A 256 4.89 -25.94 5.26
C PRO A 256 5.05 -24.58 4.54
N GLN A 257 5.84 -23.65 5.08
CA GLN A 257 6.01 -22.28 4.54
C GLN A 257 6.54 -22.30 3.10
N LYS A 258 7.46 -23.20 2.79
CA LYS A 258 8.02 -23.36 1.44
C LYS A 258 6.94 -23.60 0.39
N THR A 259 6.02 -24.53 0.68
CA THR A 259 4.87 -24.84 -0.18
C THR A 259 3.92 -23.64 -0.31
N ASN A 260 3.68 -22.92 0.79
CA ASN A 260 2.82 -21.74 0.78
C ASN A 260 3.43 -20.61 -0.06
N ILE A 261 4.72 -20.33 0.09
CA ILE A 261 5.41 -19.32 -0.72
C ILE A 261 5.39 -19.71 -2.21
N ALA A 262 5.53 -21.00 -2.54
CA ALA A 262 5.42 -21.48 -3.92
C ALA A 262 4.06 -21.16 -4.55
N ALA A 263 2.97 -21.35 -3.81
CA ALA A 263 1.62 -20.99 -4.26
C ALA A 263 1.49 -19.47 -4.49
N LEU A 264 2.03 -18.65 -3.59
CA LEU A 264 2.04 -17.21 -3.74
C LEU A 264 2.86 -16.74 -4.97
N VAL A 265 4.01 -17.37 -5.21
CA VAL A 265 4.83 -17.12 -6.43
C VAL A 265 4.03 -17.50 -7.68
N SER A 266 3.35 -18.66 -7.69
CA SER A 266 2.48 -19.07 -8.79
C SER A 266 1.37 -18.07 -9.06
N TYR A 267 0.70 -17.59 -8.01
CA TYR A 267 -0.32 -16.54 -8.09
C TYR A 267 0.22 -15.27 -8.75
N TYR A 268 1.34 -14.72 -8.31
CA TYR A 268 1.91 -13.50 -8.90
C TYR A 268 2.37 -13.69 -10.36
N LYS A 269 2.79 -14.90 -10.72
CA LYS A 269 3.18 -15.22 -12.11
C LYS A 269 1.98 -15.35 -13.04
N THR A 270 0.90 -15.97 -12.59
CA THR A 270 -0.24 -16.37 -13.43
C THR A 270 -1.45 -15.44 -13.29
N GLY A 271 -1.64 -14.84 -12.11
CA GLY A 271 -2.87 -14.15 -11.73
C GLY A 271 -4.03 -15.13 -11.43
N ASP A 272 -3.77 -16.42 -11.25
CA ASP A 272 -4.81 -17.41 -10.96
C ASP A 272 -5.26 -17.32 -9.50
N LEU A 273 -6.53 -16.98 -9.29
CA LEU A 273 -7.12 -16.86 -7.96
C LEU A 273 -7.18 -18.17 -7.20
N LYS A 274 -7.18 -19.34 -7.87
CA LYS A 274 -7.07 -20.66 -7.20
C LYS A 274 -5.72 -20.84 -6.51
N GLU A 275 -4.65 -20.29 -7.11
CA GLU A 275 -3.33 -20.29 -6.47
C GLU A 275 -3.29 -19.37 -5.25
N PHE A 276 -4.02 -18.25 -5.29
CA PHE A 276 -4.18 -17.37 -4.14
C PHE A 276 -4.97 -18.04 -3.01
N ASP A 277 -6.05 -18.73 -3.32
CA ASP A 277 -6.82 -19.50 -2.34
C ASP A 277 -5.98 -20.64 -1.73
N ARG A 278 -5.22 -21.35 -2.55
CA ARG A 278 -4.29 -22.38 -2.07
C ARG A 278 -3.25 -21.83 -1.09
N TYR A 279 -2.70 -20.64 -1.42
CA TYR A 279 -1.79 -19.93 -0.51
C TYR A 279 -2.48 -19.59 0.82
N ASN A 280 -3.68 -19.00 0.77
CA ASN A 280 -4.42 -18.59 1.98
C ASN A 280 -4.79 -19.80 2.85
N ILE A 281 -5.28 -20.87 2.25
CA ILE A 281 -5.61 -22.12 2.96
C ILE A 281 -4.35 -22.71 3.63
N GLY A 282 -3.23 -22.74 2.91
CA GLY A 282 -1.96 -23.20 3.44
C GLY A 282 -1.46 -22.33 4.58
N TRP A 283 -1.57 -21.01 4.45
CA TRP A 283 -1.18 -20.05 5.50
C TRP A 283 -2.02 -20.21 6.77
N VAL A 284 -3.34 -20.36 6.65
CA VAL A 284 -4.23 -20.59 7.81
C VAL A 284 -3.94 -21.94 8.49
N LYS A 285 -3.54 -22.97 7.74
CA LYS A 285 -3.16 -24.27 8.28
C LYS A 285 -1.78 -24.31 8.91
N ASP A 286 -0.94 -23.32 8.63
CA ASP A 286 0.40 -23.22 9.21
C ASP A 286 0.32 -22.72 10.65
N LEU A 287 0.12 -23.65 11.59
CA LEU A 287 0.02 -23.39 13.03
C LEU A 287 1.31 -22.80 13.62
N SER A 288 2.44 -22.87 12.92
CA SER A 288 3.70 -22.28 13.38
C SER A 288 3.62 -20.77 13.48
N LEU A 289 2.79 -20.14 12.65
CA LEU A 289 2.56 -18.68 12.66
C LEU A 289 1.61 -18.22 13.78
N ILE A 290 0.72 -19.09 14.24
CA ILE A 290 -0.28 -18.75 15.27
C ILE A 290 0.35 -18.76 16.68
N HIS A 291 1.40 -19.51 16.88
CA HIS A 291 2.08 -19.63 18.18
C HIS A 291 3.18 -18.58 18.42
N ILE A 292 3.49 -17.76 17.45
CA ILE A 292 4.41 -16.64 17.59
C ILE A 292 3.71 -15.44 18.20
#